data_0685d0bb2c9e996e699f36acda6a88b3
#
_entry.id   0685d0bb2c9e996e699f36acda6a88b3
#
_cell.length_a   1.000
_cell.length_b   1.000
_cell.length_c   1.000
_cell.angle_alpha   90.00
_cell.angle_beta   90.00
_cell.angle_gamma   90.00
#
_symmetry.space_group_name_H-M   'P 1'
#
loop_
_entity.id
_entity.type
_entity.pdbx_description
1 polymer ?
#
loop_
_entity_poly.entity_id
_entity_poly.type
_entity_poly.pdbx_seq_one_letter_code
_entity_poly.pdbx_strand_id
1 'polypeptide(L)'
;MYAFIALALFACKDDDENEPVTPIIPNEEEVITTVRYTLTPQGGGTASVFSFQDLDGDGGNAPVITADSLDANVTYTGAIEFINELETPAEDITEEVLEEGDEHQVFFQVTSGDFVISYADVDQNG
;
A
#
# COMPACT_ATOMS: atom_id res chain seq x y z
N MET A 1 34.30 -66.39 39.25
CA MET A 1 34.30 -65.83 37.90
C MET A 1 33.02 -65.00 37.76
N TYR A 2 33.11 -63.71 38.07
CA TYR A 2 31.96 -62.79 38.02
C TYR A 2 32.09 -61.89 36.78
N ALA A 3 31.12 -62.00 35.87
CA ALA A 3 31.05 -61.16 34.70
C ALA A 3 30.29 -59.86 35.03
N PHE A 4 30.97 -58.71 34.93
CA PHE A 4 30.33 -57.39 35.03
C PHE A 4 29.81 -57.04 33.67
N ILE A 5 28.47 -56.88 33.53
CA ILE A 5 27.83 -56.31 32.40
C ILE A 5 27.72 -54.81 32.65
N ALA A 6 28.47 -54.00 31.89
CA ALA A 6 28.33 -52.53 31.87
C ALA A 6 27.20 -52.16 30.93
N LEU A 7 26.12 -51.60 31.50
CA LEU A 7 25.00 -51.04 30.74
C LEU A 7 25.32 -49.58 30.40
N ALA A 8 25.63 -49.31 29.15
CA ALA A 8 25.82 -47.96 28.65
C ALA A 8 24.44 -47.32 28.34
N LEU A 9 24.06 -46.35 29.17
CA LEU A 9 22.89 -45.49 28.89
C LEU A 9 23.30 -44.41 27.88
N PHE A 10 22.81 -44.51 26.66
CA PHE A 10 22.84 -43.42 25.72
C PHE A 10 21.71 -42.45 26.09
N ALA A 11 22.05 -41.32 26.64
CA ALA A 11 21.12 -40.20 26.76
C ALA A 11 21.01 -39.53 25.36
N CYS A 12 19.89 -39.71 24.70
CA CYS A 12 19.50 -38.84 23.62
C CYS A 12 19.20 -37.46 24.21
N LYS A 13 19.95 -36.47 23.82
CA LYS A 13 19.66 -35.07 24.08
C LYS A 13 18.79 -34.62 22.92
N ASP A 14 17.49 -34.56 23.11
CA ASP A 14 16.57 -33.88 22.23
C ASP A 14 16.81 -32.39 22.42
N ASP A 15 17.60 -31.79 21.52
CA ASP A 15 17.67 -30.35 21.36
C ASP A 15 16.45 -29.93 20.50
N ASP A 16 15.26 -29.95 21.12
CA ASP A 16 14.11 -29.25 20.59
C ASP A 16 14.35 -27.75 20.75
N GLU A 17 15.12 -27.17 19.84
CA GLU A 17 15.10 -25.73 19.59
C GLU A 17 13.73 -25.39 19.00
N ASN A 18 12.79 -25.20 19.90
CA ASN A 18 11.48 -24.66 19.57
C ASN A 18 11.69 -23.18 19.29
N GLU A 19 12.22 -22.85 18.10
CA GLU A 19 12.25 -21.47 17.64
C GLU A 19 10.80 -20.97 17.63
N PRO A 20 10.52 -19.80 18.24
CA PRO A 20 9.19 -19.25 18.20
C PRO A 20 8.84 -18.98 16.73
N VAL A 21 7.96 -19.80 16.17
CA VAL A 21 7.37 -19.55 14.86
C VAL A 21 6.64 -18.23 14.96
N THR A 22 7.23 -17.20 14.39
CA THR A 22 6.54 -15.93 14.17
C THR A 22 5.31 -16.24 13.34
N PRO A 23 4.09 -15.96 13.82
CA PRO A 23 2.91 -16.17 13.00
C PRO A 23 3.07 -15.35 11.73
N ILE A 24 2.98 -16.00 10.58
CA ILE A 24 2.84 -15.32 9.30
C ILE A 24 1.45 -14.70 9.37
N ILE A 25 1.39 -13.39 9.55
CA ILE A 25 0.16 -12.63 9.37
C ILE A 25 -0.06 -12.64 7.86
N PRO A 26 -1.16 -13.23 7.35
CA PRO A 26 -1.45 -13.11 5.92
C PRO A 26 -1.54 -11.62 5.59
N ASN A 27 -0.86 -11.19 4.55
CA ASN A 27 -1.13 -9.89 3.96
C ASN A 27 -2.56 -9.94 3.42
N GLU A 28 -3.45 -9.10 3.94
CA GLU A 28 -4.82 -8.98 3.42
C GLU A 28 -4.77 -7.92 2.32
N GLU A 29 -5.32 -8.24 1.16
CA GLU A 29 -5.37 -7.29 0.03
C GLU A 29 -6.21 -6.07 0.43
N GLU A 30 -5.69 -4.86 0.19
CA GLU A 30 -6.37 -3.61 0.50
C GLU A 30 -7.57 -3.40 -0.42
N VAL A 31 -8.69 -3.06 0.19
CA VAL A 31 -9.90 -2.71 -0.55
C VAL A 31 -9.87 -1.22 -0.88
N ILE A 32 -9.38 -0.88 -2.04
CA ILE A 32 -9.33 0.50 -2.54
C ILE A 32 -10.61 0.78 -3.32
N THR A 33 -11.52 1.54 -2.75
CA THR A 33 -12.75 1.98 -3.42
C THR A 33 -12.66 3.39 -3.99
N THR A 34 -11.76 4.20 -3.44
CA THR A 34 -11.60 5.59 -3.85
C THR A 34 -10.13 5.96 -3.94
N VAL A 35 -9.75 6.54 -5.06
CA VAL A 35 -8.46 7.19 -5.25
C VAL A 35 -8.70 8.69 -5.38
N ARG A 36 -8.05 9.48 -4.53
CA ARG A 36 -8.12 10.94 -4.56
C ARG A 36 -6.74 11.51 -4.86
N TYR A 37 -6.65 12.37 -5.84
CA TYR A 37 -5.42 13.06 -6.22
C TYR A 37 -5.59 14.56 -6.01
N THR A 38 -4.86 15.11 -5.05
CA THR A 38 -4.89 16.53 -4.70
C THR A 38 -3.66 17.22 -5.24
N LEU A 39 -3.85 18.25 -6.07
CA LEU A 39 -2.81 19.05 -6.67
C LEU A 39 -2.82 20.46 -6.07
N THR A 40 -1.79 20.78 -5.29
CA THR A 40 -1.64 22.07 -4.61
C THR A 40 -0.67 22.97 -5.37
N PRO A 41 -1.09 24.17 -5.82
CA PRO A 41 -0.21 25.08 -6.56
C PRO A 41 0.90 25.62 -5.65
N GLN A 42 2.16 25.51 -6.10
CA GLN A 42 3.32 25.95 -5.30
C GLN A 42 3.36 27.48 -5.07
N GLY A 43 2.71 28.25 -5.93
CA GLY A 43 2.57 29.70 -5.76
C GLY A 43 1.49 30.16 -4.79
N GLY A 44 0.80 29.21 -4.13
CA GLY A 44 -0.39 29.47 -3.32
C GLY A 44 -1.67 29.51 -4.18
N GLY A 45 -2.81 29.30 -3.56
CA GLY A 45 -4.10 29.21 -4.22
C GLY A 45 -4.90 28.02 -3.71
N THR A 46 -6.03 27.76 -4.37
CA THR A 46 -6.88 26.61 -4.04
C THR A 46 -6.32 25.36 -4.71
N ALA A 47 -6.25 24.27 -3.96
CA ALA A 47 -5.90 22.97 -4.51
C ALA A 47 -6.99 22.49 -5.47
N SER A 48 -6.58 21.78 -6.52
CA SER A 48 -7.45 21.05 -7.43
C SER A 48 -7.53 19.59 -7.04
N VAL A 49 -8.72 19.03 -7.02
CA VAL A 49 -8.97 17.65 -6.57
C VAL A 49 -9.54 16.84 -7.74
N PHE A 50 -8.96 15.67 -7.93
CA PHE A 50 -9.42 14.65 -8.87
C PHE A 50 -9.75 13.42 -8.06
N SER A 51 -10.85 12.74 -8.37
CA SER A 51 -11.16 11.47 -7.71
C SER A 51 -11.78 10.46 -8.66
N PHE A 52 -11.48 9.22 -8.38
CA PHE A 52 -12.12 8.04 -8.93
C PHE A 52 -12.74 7.28 -7.75
N GLN A 53 -14.03 6.98 -7.81
CA GLN A 53 -14.74 6.23 -6.78
C GLN A 53 -15.54 5.11 -7.42
N ASP A 54 -15.30 3.89 -6.95
CA ASP A 54 -16.00 2.68 -7.33
C ASP A 54 -16.29 1.84 -6.07
N LEU A 55 -17.53 1.86 -5.62
CA LEU A 55 -17.93 1.21 -4.36
C LEU A 55 -18.35 -0.24 -4.52
N ASP A 56 -18.62 -0.69 -5.73
CA ASP A 56 -19.13 -2.03 -5.99
C ASP A 56 -18.22 -2.86 -6.94
N GLY A 57 -17.09 -2.29 -7.34
CA GLY A 57 -16.04 -2.96 -8.10
C GLY A 57 -16.45 -3.37 -9.52
N ASP A 58 -15.66 -4.23 -10.11
CA ASP A 58 -15.83 -4.67 -11.49
C ASP A 58 -17.22 -5.28 -11.75
N GLY A 59 -17.95 -4.70 -12.70
CA GLY A 59 -19.22 -5.21 -13.17
C GLY A 59 -20.46 -4.67 -12.45
N GLY A 60 -20.27 -3.74 -11.52
CA GLY A 60 -21.32 -3.01 -10.84
C GLY A 60 -21.81 -1.78 -11.61
N ASN A 61 -22.04 -0.68 -10.89
CA ASN A 61 -22.32 0.62 -11.50
C ASN A 61 -21.03 1.22 -12.06
N ALA A 62 -21.17 2.15 -13.00
CA ALA A 62 -19.99 2.85 -13.48
C ALA A 62 -19.37 3.71 -12.35
N PRO A 63 -18.03 3.77 -12.25
CA PRO A 63 -17.36 4.59 -11.25
C PRO A 63 -17.74 6.08 -11.38
N VAL A 64 -17.72 6.78 -10.27
CA VAL A 64 -17.90 8.23 -10.22
C VAL A 64 -16.54 8.88 -10.33
N ILE A 65 -16.35 9.65 -11.39
CA ILE A 65 -15.12 10.40 -11.63
C ILE A 65 -15.39 11.89 -11.46
N THR A 66 -14.60 12.55 -10.62
CA THR A 66 -14.59 14.01 -10.51
C THR A 66 -13.24 14.57 -10.91
N ALA A 67 -13.26 15.73 -11.54
CA ALA A 67 -12.03 16.38 -12.01
C ALA A 67 -12.19 17.91 -11.93
N ASP A 68 -11.25 18.54 -11.25
CA ASP A 68 -11.06 19.98 -11.28
C ASP A 68 -10.22 20.40 -12.51
N SER A 69 -10.09 21.70 -12.70
CA SER A 69 -9.23 22.27 -13.72
C SER A 69 -7.88 22.67 -13.14
N LEU A 70 -6.85 22.58 -13.97
CA LEU A 70 -5.52 23.09 -13.66
C LEU A 70 -5.23 24.37 -14.45
N ASP A 71 -4.56 25.32 -13.82
CA ASP A 71 -4.07 26.52 -14.48
C ASP A 71 -2.81 26.21 -15.30
N ALA A 72 -2.72 26.82 -16.48
CA ALA A 72 -1.57 26.66 -17.35
C ALA A 72 -0.32 27.37 -16.75
N ASN A 73 0.85 26.77 -16.97
CA ASN A 73 2.14 27.28 -16.49
C ASN A 73 2.26 27.40 -14.95
N VAL A 74 1.50 26.58 -14.22
CA VAL A 74 1.59 26.47 -12.77
C VAL A 74 2.26 25.16 -12.41
N THR A 75 3.15 25.18 -11.42
CA THR A 75 3.72 23.99 -10.83
C THR A 75 2.89 23.59 -9.61
N TYR A 76 2.52 22.32 -9.55
CA TYR A 76 1.74 21.75 -8.47
C TYR A 76 2.57 20.70 -7.71
N THR A 77 2.27 20.56 -6.43
CA THR A 77 2.66 19.38 -5.65
C THR A 77 1.44 18.47 -5.55
N GLY A 78 1.60 17.22 -5.95
CA GLY A 78 0.55 16.21 -5.92
C GLY A 78 0.66 15.34 -4.66
N ALA A 79 -0.50 14.94 -4.13
CA ALA A 79 -0.64 13.92 -3.12
C ALA A 79 -1.78 12.97 -3.52
N ILE A 80 -1.55 11.66 -3.37
CA ILE A 80 -2.55 10.63 -3.62
C ILE A 80 -3.01 10.07 -2.28
N GLU A 81 -4.30 9.82 -2.17
CA GLU A 81 -4.94 9.15 -1.04
C GLU A 81 -5.69 7.94 -1.57
N PHE A 82 -5.55 6.81 -0.88
CA PHE A 82 -6.30 5.58 -1.11
C PHE A 82 -7.28 5.37 0.04
N ILE A 83 -8.56 5.17 -0.29
CA ILE A 83 -9.63 5.17 0.71
C ILE A 83 -10.52 3.93 0.50
N ASN A 84 -10.83 3.26 1.60
CA ASN A 84 -11.87 2.25 1.68
C ASN A 84 -13.16 2.89 2.25
N GLU A 85 -14.10 3.22 1.38
CA GLU A 85 -15.39 3.82 1.76
C GLU A 85 -16.46 2.77 2.13
N LEU A 86 -16.15 1.48 2.07
CA LEU A 86 -17.05 0.44 2.56
C LEU A 86 -17.05 0.35 4.09
N GLU A 87 -16.02 0.88 4.73
CA GLU A 87 -15.93 0.98 6.17
C GLU A 87 -16.72 2.19 6.73
N THR A 88 -17.07 2.15 8.00
CA THR A 88 -17.78 3.25 8.66
C THR A 88 -17.12 3.56 10.02
N PRO A 89 -16.43 4.70 10.16
CA PRO A 89 -16.15 5.72 9.12
C PRO A 89 -15.27 5.17 7.99
N ALA A 90 -15.28 5.84 6.82
CA ALA A 90 -14.37 5.51 5.73
C ALA A 90 -12.92 5.49 6.22
N GLU A 91 -12.16 4.50 5.80
CA GLU A 91 -10.78 4.27 6.21
C GLU A 91 -9.80 4.83 5.18
N ASP A 92 -8.83 5.59 5.64
CA ASP A 92 -7.71 6.05 4.83
C ASP A 92 -6.59 5.01 4.93
N ILE A 93 -6.37 4.26 3.87
CA ILE A 93 -5.39 3.17 3.77
C ILE A 93 -4.11 3.60 3.04
N THR A 94 -3.90 4.89 2.88
CA THR A 94 -2.74 5.44 2.16
C THR A 94 -1.41 5.03 2.80
N GLU A 95 -1.36 4.98 4.14
CA GLU A 95 -0.16 4.57 4.88
C GLU A 95 0.15 3.08 4.68
N GLU A 96 -0.87 2.23 4.62
CA GLU A 96 -0.74 0.79 4.36
C GLU A 96 -0.15 0.54 2.96
N VAL A 97 -0.75 1.17 1.94
CA VAL A 97 -0.24 1.13 0.56
C VAL A 97 1.22 1.63 0.46
N LEU A 98 1.59 2.63 1.28
CA LEU A 98 2.96 3.14 1.32
C LEU A 98 3.93 2.15 1.99
N GLU A 99 3.51 1.48 3.06
CA GLU A 99 4.31 0.46 3.75
C GLU A 99 4.56 -0.76 2.85
N GLU A 100 3.63 -1.05 1.96
CA GLU A 100 3.68 -2.13 0.97
C GLU A 100 4.10 -1.64 -0.43
N GLY A 101 4.94 -0.61 -0.47
CA GLY A 101 5.39 0.03 -1.69
C GLY A 101 6.18 -0.85 -2.68
N ASP A 102 6.53 -2.08 -2.30
CA ASP A 102 7.07 -3.10 -3.20
C ASP A 102 5.97 -3.92 -3.90
N GLU A 103 4.74 -3.85 -3.43
CA GLU A 103 3.55 -4.48 -4.02
C GLU A 103 2.70 -3.49 -4.83
N HIS A 104 2.84 -2.17 -4.57
CA HIS A 104 2.07 -1.11 -5.20
C HIS A 104 2.95 -0.16 -6.03
N GLN A 105 2.45 0.24 -7.18
CA GLN A 105 3.10 1.27 -8.00
C GLN A 105 2.09 2.17 -8.71
N VAL A 106 2.26 3.47 -8.58
CA VAL A 106 1.45 4.47 -9.27
C VAL A 106 2.10 4.90 -10.57
N PHE A 107 1.37 4.79 -11.67
CA PHE A 107 1.82 5.24 -12.99
C PHE A 107 0.99 6.42 -13.47
N PHE A 108 1.66 7.44 -13.99
CA PHE A 108 1.00 8.56 -14.64
C PHE A 108 1.12 8.45 -16.15
N GLN A 109 -0.01 8.61 -16.85
CA GLN A 109 -0.05 8.68 -18.31
C GLN A 109 -0.72 9.98 -18.73
N VAL A 110 0.02 10.83 -19.41
CA VAL A 110 -0.52 12.03 -20.04
C VAL A 110 -1.07 11.67 -21.41
N THR A 111 -2.38 11.81 -21.60
CA THR A 111 -3.06 11.50 -22.86
C THR A 111 -3.29 12.73 -23.74
N SER A 112 -3.20 13.94 -23.16
CA SER A 112 -3.33 15.22 -23.88
C SER A 112 -2.73 16.36 -23.05
N GLY A 113 -2.34 17.45 -23.73
CA GLY A 113 -1.71 18.60 -23.07
C GLY A 113 -0.19 18.44 -22.86
N ASP A 114 0.45 19.52 -22.44
CA ASP A 114 1.89 19.58 -22.19
C ASP A 114 2.13 19.54 -20.67
N PHE A 115 2.16 18.33 -20.11
CA PHE A 115 2.46 18.10 -18.70
C PHE A 115 3.85 17.51 -18.54
N VAL A 116 4.57 17.97 -17.52
CA VAL A 116 5.78 17.33 -17.01
C VAL A 116 5.48 16.81 -15.62
N ILE A 117 5.62 15.51 -15.44
CA ILE A 117 5.36 14.83 -14.18
C ILE A 117 6.68 14.24 -13.69
N SER A 118 6.95 14.40 -12.40
CA SER A 118 8.06 13.74 -11.70
C SER A 118 7.58 13.25 -10.34
N TYR A 119 8.04 12.07 -9.96
CA TYR A 119 7.86 11.57 -8.61
C TYR A 119 8.69 12.40 -7.64
N ALA A 120 8.14 12.71 -6.47
CA ALA A 120 8.79 13.47 -5.42
C ALA A 120 9.04 12.63 -4.15
N ASP A 121 8.53 11.43 -4.16
CA ASP A 121 8.69 10.39 -3.15
C ASP A 121 9.48 9.20 -3.72
N VAL A 122 9.93 8.35 -2.84
CA VAL A 122 10.57 7.08 -3.14
C VAL A 122 10.01 6.03 -2.18
N ASP A 123 9.92 4.81 -2.62
CA ASP A 123 9.57 3.67 -1.77
C ASP A 123 10.75 3.28 -0.86
N GLN A 124 10.56 2.22 -0.06
CA GLN A 124 11.60 1.72 0.85
C GLN A 124 12.84 1.18 0.13
N ASN A 125 12.78 0.95 -1.18
CA ASN A 125 13.86 0.43 -2.01
C ASN A 125 14.61 1.55 -2.76
N GLY A 126 14.10 2.79 -2.80
CA GLY A 126 14.70 4.03 -3.34
C GLY A 126 14.32 4.33 -4.78
#